data_6b06ad872ee32a84d2899122ca8269bc
#
_entry.id   6b06ad872ee32a84d2899122ca8269bc
#
_cell.length_a   1.000
_cell.length_b   1.000
_cell.length_c   1.000
_cell.angle_alpha   90.00
_cell.angle_beta   90.00
_cell.angle_gamma   90.00
#
_symmetry.space_group_name_H-M   'P 1'
#
loop_
_entity.id
_entity.type
_entity.pdbx_description
1 polymer ?
#
loop_
_entity_poly.entity_id
_entity_poly.type
_entity_poly.pdbx_seq_one_letter_code
_entity_poly.pdbx_strand_id
1 'polypeptide(L)'
;AGPREALLHALFRQNYGCSHLIVGRDHAGVGSYYGPFDAHHIFDEIPKGALETQPLKIDWTFWCYKCGGMASARTCPHGDADRLLLSGTKLRKMLSEGDEVPAEFSRPEVLAILREYYAGLTEKVEVKLVGHSAR
;
A
#
# COMPACT_ATOMS: atom_id res chain seq x y z
N ALA A 1 -4.81 14.98 -4.25
CA ALA A 1 -4.50 13.86 -3.35
C ALA A 1 -5.75 13.36 -2.63
N GLY A 2 -5.66 12.19 -2.07
CA GLY A 2 -6.72 11.57 -1.28
C GLY A 2 -7.85 10.94 -2.11
N PRO A 3 -9.07 10.83 -1.53
CA PRO A 3 -10.18 10.14 -2.15
C PRO A 3 -10.55 10.61 -3.56
N ARG A 4 -10.51 11.92 -3.80
CA ARG A 4 -10.77 12.49 -5.14
C ARG A 4 -9.73 12.06 -6.18
N GLU A 5 -8.49 11.90 -5.77
CA GLU A 5 -7.44 11.39 -6.66
C GLU A 5 -7.65 9.90 -6.96
N ALA A 6 -8.19 9.12 -6.04
CA ALA A 6 -8.57 7.74 -6.31
C ALA A 6 -9.65 7.64 -7.40
N LEU A 7 -10.65 8.55 -7.42
CA LEU A 7 -11.61 8.64 -8.51
C LEU A 7 -10.96 9.03 -9.84
N LEU A 8 -10.03 9.99 -9.82
CA LEU A 8 -9.28 10.38 -11.01
C LEU A 8 -8.45 9.20 -11.55
N HIS A 9 -7.83 8.43 -10.68
CA HIS A 9 -7.12 7.20 -11.07
C HIS A 9 -8.04 6.18 -11.72
N ALA A 10 -9.27 6.04 -11.22
CA ALA A 10 -10.25 5.14 -11.83
C ALA A 10 -10.66 5.60 -13.23
N LEU A 11 -10.88 6.92 -13.42
CA LEU A 11 -11.16 7.48 -14.73
C LEU A 11 -10.01 7.28 -15.72
N PHE A 12 -8.76 7.48 -15.28
CA PHE A 12 -7.61 7.18 -16.14
C PHE A 12 -7.60 5.71 -16.56
N ARG A 13 -7.80 4.78 -15.62
CA ARG A 13 -7.83 3.34 -15.94
C ARG A 13 -8.98 2.99 -16.87
N GLN A 14 -10.16 3.59 -16.67
CA GLN A 14 -11.30 3.42 -17.58
C GLN A 14 -10.95 3.88 -19.00
N ASN A 15 -10.36 5.07 -19.16
CA ASN A 15 -9.97 5.61 -20.44
C ASN A 15 -8.92 4.74 -21.17
N TYR A 16 -8.13 3.98 -20.42
CA TYR A 16 -7.19 2.99 -20.96
C TYR A 16 -7.79 1.59 -21.12
N GLY A 17 -9.11 1.43 -20.96
CA GLY A 17 -9.81 0.18 -21.19
C GLY A 17 -9.76 -0.83 -20.03
N CYS A 18 -9.35 -0.39 -18.82
CA CYS A 18 -9.34 -1.25 -17.66
C CYS A 18 -10.76 -1.38 -17.07
N SER A 19 -11.18 -2.62 -16.81
CA SER A 19 -12.47 -2.90 -16.17
C SER A 19 -12.46 -2.72 -14.65
N HIS A 20 -11.28 -2.79 -14.01
CA HIS A 20 -11.14 -2.74 -12.56
C HIS A 20 -9.95 -1.89 -12.14
N LEU A 21 -10.05 -1.26 -10.96
CA LEU A 21 -8.97 -0.57 -10.27
C LEU A 21 -8.79 -1.17 -8.88
N ILE A 22 -7.59 -1.64 -8.55
CA ILE A 22 -7.24 -2.02 -7.18
C ILE A 22 -7.07 -0.74 -6.35
N VAL A 23 -7.90 -0.59 -5.33
CA VAL A 23 -7.84 0.52 -4.36
C VAL A 23 -7.36 -0.04 -3.03
N GLY A 24 -6.10 0.22 -2.71
CA GLY A 24 -5.51 -0.23 -1.46
C GLY A 24 -5.87 0.69 -0.28
N ARG A 25 -5.39 0.31 0.90
CA ARG A 25 -5.45 1.17 2.07
C ARG A 25 -4.64 2.45 1.83
N ASP A 26 -5.18 3.58 2.29
CA ASP A 26 -4.53 4.90 2.16
C ASP A 26 -4.15 5.25 0.71
N HIS A 27 -5.01 4.83 -0.24
CA HIS A 27 -4.78 5.07 -1.66
C HIS A 27 -4.76 6.57 -1.96
N ALA A 28 -3.66 7.03 -2.56
CA ALA A 28 -3.38 8.44 -2.83
C ALA A 28 -3.42 9.36 -1.59
N GLY A 29 -3.27 8.80 -0.39
CA GLY A 29 -3.20 9.55 0.86
C GLY A 29 -1.96 10.42 0.95
N VAL A 30 -2.07 11.52 1.71
CA VAL A 30 -0.95 12.43 2.01
C VAL A 30 -0.93 12.71 3.50
N GLY A 31 0.19 12.38 4.15
CA GLY A 31 0.34 12.57 5.58
C GLY A 31 -0.76 11.87 6.37
N SER A 32 -1.45 12.60 7.23
CA SER A 32 -2.57 12.12 8.06
C SER A 32 -3.90 12.84 7.76
N TYR A 33 -4.04 13.47 6.58
CA TYR A 33 -5.23 14.23 6.23
C TYR A 33 -6.48 13.38 6.00
N TYR A 34 -6.29 12.13 5.60
CA TYR A 34 -7.37 11.22 5.24
C TYR A 34 -7.29 9.95 6.07
N GLY A 35 -8.45 9.37 6.33
CA GLY A 35 -8.53 8.06 6.95
C GLY A 35 -8.04 6.95 6.00
N PRO A 36 -7.61 5.80 6.55
CA PRO A 36 -7.00 4.74 5.75
C PRO A 36 -7.92 4.13 4.70
N PHE A 37 -9.24 4.31 4.83
CA PHE A 37 -10.25 3.78 3.90
C PHE A 37 -11.11 4.84 3.24
N ASP A 38 -10.78 6.13 3.37
CA ASP A 38 -11.56 7.20 2.76
C ASP A 38 -11.61 7.07 1.24
N ALA A 39 -10.51 6.60 0.62
CA ALA A 39 -10.48 6.27 -0.80
C ALA A 39 -11.38 5.09 -1.18
N HIS A 40 -11.76 4.22 -0.25
CA HIS A 40 -12.78 3.19 -0.49
C HIS A 40 -14.19 3.77 -0.43
N HIS A 41 -14.44 4.64 0.56
CA HIS A 41 -15.76 5.20 0.83
C HIS A 41 -16.24 6.11 -0.30
N ILE A 42 -15.36 6.90 -0.91
CA ILE A 42 -15.74 7.82 -1.98
C ILE A 42 -16.39 7.11 -3.18
N PHE A 43 -16.02 5.86 -3.44
CA PHE A 43 -16.67 5.06 -4.50
C PHE A 43 -18.11 4.63 -4.17
N ASP A 44 -18.48 4.68 -2.89
CA ASP A 44 -19.86 4.40 -2.46
C ASP A 44 -20.75 5.66 -2.55
N GLU A 45 -20.15 6.85 -2.60
CA GLU A 45 -20.84 8.13 -2.66
C GLU A 45 -21.19 8.56 -4.11
N ILE A 46 -20.52 8.00 -5.12
CA ILE A 46 -20.81 8.34 -6.51
C ILE A 46 -22.08 7.65 -7.01
N PRO A 47 -22.85 8.28 -7.93
CA PRO A 47 -24.03 7.66 -8.49
C PRO A 47 -23.72 6.35 -9.18
N LYS A 48 -24.62 5.35 -9.01
CA LYS A 48 -24.48 4.06 -9.67
C LYS A 48 -24.41 4.22 -11.19
N GLY A 49 -23.39 3.62 -11.80
CA GLY A 49 -23.17 3.72 -13.25
C GLY A 49 -22.42 4.97 -13.71
N ALA A 50 -22.02 5.88 -12.81
CA ALA A 50 -21.21 7.03 -13.17
C ALA A 50 -19.75 6.65 -13.54
N LEU A 51 -19.33 5.45 -13.15
CA LEU A 51 -18.00 4.89 -13.42
C LEU A 51 -18.17 3.46 -13.94
N GLU A 52 -17.54 3.14 -15.07
CA GLU A 52 -17.54 1.77 -15.61
C GLU A 52 -16.49 0.90 -14.93
N THR A 53 -15.31 1.48 -14.63
CA THR A 53 -14.24 0.81 -13.89
C THR A 53 -14.69 0.52 -12.46
N GLN A 54 -14.63 -0.76 -12.07
CA GLN A 54 -15.05 -1.21 -10.76
C GLN A 54 -13.90 -1.12 -9.74
N PRO A 55 -14.10 -0.51 -8.55
CA PRO A 55 -13.07 -0.51 -7.52
C PRO A 55 -12.98 -1.87 -6.83
N LEU A 56 -11.79 -2.46 -6.82
CA LEU A 56 -11.45 -3.61 -5.99
C LEU A 56 -10.84 -3.10 -4.68
N LYS A 57 -11.67 -2.98 -3.66
CA LYS A 57 -11.30 -2.45 -2.34
C LYS A 57 -10.52 -3.50 -1.56
N ILE A 58 -9.20 -3.30 -1.45
CA ILE A 58 -8.30 -4.22 -0.77
C ILE A 58 -8.01 -3.70 0.63
N ASP A 59 -8.30 -4.53 1.62
CA ASP A 59 -7.99 -4.31 3.04
C ASP A 59 -6.54 -4.69 3.35
N TRP A 60 -6.15 -4.60 4.61
CA TRP A 60 -4.83 -5.00 5.08
C TRP A 60 -4.61 -6.48 4.83
N THR A 61 -3.49 -6.77 4.20
CA THR A 61 -2.98 -8.12 4.06
C THR A 61 -1.67 -8.25 4.82
N PHE A 62 -1.43 -9.43 5.36
CA PHE A 62 -0.26 -9.77 6.15
C PHE A 62 0.09 -11.24 5.96
N TRP A 63 1.34 -11.59 6.21
CA TRP A 63 1.70 -12.98 6.36
C TRP A 63 1.27 -13.46 7.74
N CYS A 64 0.61 -14.59 7.81
CA CYS A 64 0.29 -15.24 9.07
C CYS A 64 1.11 -16.51 9.23
N TYR A 65 1.95 -16.57 10.27
CA TYR A 65 2.82 -17.72 10.53
C TYR A 65 2.03 -18.99 10.86
N LYS A 66 0.88 -18.87 11.54
CA LYS A 66 0.02 -20.02 11.84
C LYS A 66 -0.77 -20.51 10.62
N CYS A 67 -1.18 -19.60 9.73
CA CYS A 67 -1.82 -19.99 8.48
C CYS A 67 -0.81 -20.48 7.43
N GLY A 68 0.47 -20.15 7.58
CA GLY A 68 1.51 -20.47 6.61
C GLY A 68 1.35 -19.74 5.28
N GLY A 69 0.77 -18.51 5.28
CA GLY A 69 0.49 -17.79 4.04
C GLY A 69 -0.07 -16.39 4.23
N MET A 70 -0.30 -15.73 3.08
CA MET A 70 -0.93 -14.41 3.04
C MET A 70 -2.39 -14.50 3.48
N ALA A 71 -2.79 -13.59 4.35
CA ALA A 71 -4.12 -13.51 4.93
C ALA A 71 -4.56 -12.06 5.11
N SER A 72 -5.83 -11.88 5.42
CA SER A 72 -6.44 -10.61 5.81
C SER A 72 -7.21 -10.78 7.12
N ALA A 73 -7.66 -9.68 7.71
CA ALA A 73 -8.51 -9.73 8.91
C ALA A 73 -9.83 -10.50 8.69
N ARG A 74 -10.26 -10.63 7.44
CA ARG A 74 -11.47 -11.39 7.08
C ARG A 74 -11.24 -12.89 6.94
N THR A 75 -10.00 -13.31 6.70
CA THR A 75 -9.67 -14.71 6.38
C THR A 75 -8.84 -15.40 7.46
N CYS A 76 -8.32 -14.63 8.44
CA CYS A 76 -7.42 -15.13 9.46
C CYS A 76 -7.92 -14.80 10.88
N PRO A 77 -8.18 -15.80 11.73
CA PRO A 77 -8.62 -15.59 13.10
C PRO A 77 -7.47 -15.30 14.08
N HIS A 78 -6.20 -15.43 13.65
CA HIS A 78 -5.04 -15.32 14.54
C HIS A 78 -4.76 -13.87 14.90
N GLY A 79 -4.12 -13.65 16.05
CA GLY A 79 -3.79 -12.33 16.57
C GLY A 79 -2.50 -11.75 15.97
N ASP A 80 -2.17 -10.51 16.39
CA ASP A 80 -1.04 -9.76 15.84
C ASP A 80 0.33 -10.40 16.13
N ALA A 81 0.44 -11.17 17.22
CA ALA A 81 1.65 -11.92 17.55
C ALA A 81 2.04 -12.97 16.48
N ASP A 82 1.05 -13.43 15.70
CA ASP A 82 1.23 -14.44 14.67
C ASP A 82 1.34 -13.82 13.26
N ARG A 83 1.34 -12.49 13.16
CA ARG A 83 1.26 -11.75 11.89
C ARG A 83 2.54 -10.98 11.60
N LEU A 84 3.02 -11.07 10.40
CA LEU A 84 4.06 -10.18 9.88
C LEU A 84 3.39 -9.00 9.18
N LEU A 85 3.44 -7.83 9.82
CA LEU A 85 3.01 -6.55 9.26
C LEU A 85 4.25 -5.73 8.93
N LEU A 86 4.52 -5.55 7.64
CA LEU A 86 5.63 -4.74 7.17
C LEU A 86 5.13 -3.68 6.18
N SER A 87 5.24 -2.41 6.57
CA SER A 87 4.92 -1.30 5.69
C SER A 87 6.05 -1.03 4.68
N GLY A 88 5.72 -0.45 3.53
CA GLY A 88 6.72 -0.04 2.55
C GLY A 88 7.77 0.94 3.13
N THR A 89 7.37 1.80 4.08
CA THR A 89 8.30 2.69 4.78
C THR A 89 9.28 1.91 5.65
N LYS A 90 8.80 0.94 6.43
CA LYS A 90 9.66 0.07 7.25
C LYS A 90 10.60 -0.75 6.38
N LEU A 91 10.11 -1.30 5.26
CA LEU A 91 10.94 -2.04 4.31
C LEU A 91 12.07 -1.16 3.75
N ARG A 92 11.75 0.04 3.27
CA ARG A 92 12.78 0.96 2.74
C ARG A 92 13.83 1.31 3.78
N LYS A 93 13.40 1.51 5.03
CA LYS A 93 14.32 1.75 6.13
C LYS A 93 15.25 0.55 6.35
N MET A 94 14.70 -0.65 6.47
CA MET A 94 15.51 -1.89 6.64
C MET A 94 16.51 -2.06 5.50
N LEU A 95 16.10 -1.86 4.26
CA LEU A 95 17.00 -1.95 3.10
C LEU A 95 18.10 -0.90 3.12
N SER A 96 17.80 0.34 3.55
CA SER A 96 18.79 1.44 3.63
C SER A 96 19.78 1.27 4.78
N GLU A 97 19.37 0.58 5.86
CA GLU A 97 20.19 0.30 7.03
C GLU A 97 20.97 -1.03 6.90
N GLY A 98 20.66 -1.81 5.85
CA GLY A 98 21.25 -3.13 5.61
C GLY A 98 20.66 -4.23 6.49
N ASP A 99 19.51 -3.97 7.12
CA ASP A 99 18.81 -4.94 7.96
C ASP A 99 18.30 -6.12 7.15
N GLU A 100 18.12 -7.25 7.83
CA GLU A 100 17.54 -8.43 7.22
C GLU A 100 16.03 -8.29 7.06
N VAL A 101 15.56 -8.48 5.83
CA VAL A 101 14.12 -8.46 5.49
C VAL A 101 13.58 -9.89 5.54
N PRO A 102 12.46 -10.14 6.26
CA PRO A 102 11.86 -11.46 6.32
C PRO A 102 11.56 -12.05 4.95
N ALA A 103 11.86 -13.33 4.74
CA ALA A 103 11.67 -14.02 3.47
C ALA A 103 10.20 -14.07 3.03
N GLU A 104 9.27 -14.05 3.99
CA GLU A 104 7.83 -14.03 3.75
C GLU A 104 7.33 -12.72 3.12
N PHE A 105 8.14 -11.66 3.18
CA PHE A 105 7.76 -10.36 2.62
C PHE A 105 7.95 -10.31 1.11
N SER A 106 9.03 -10.86 0.59
CA SER A 106 9.35 -10.83 -0.84
C SER A 106 10.28 -11.98 -1.22
N ARG A 107 10.31 -12.27 -2.52
CA ARG A 107 11.20 -13.32 -3.05
C ARG A 107 12.67 -12.93 -2.87
N PRO A 108 13.56 -13.88 -2.56
CA PRO A 108 14.99 -13.61 -2.34
C PRO A 108 15.68 -12.89 -3.49
N GLU A 109 15.31 -13.21 -4.74
CA GLU A 109 15.89 -12.60 -5.93
C GLU A 109 15.53 -11.11 -6.03
N VAL A 110 14.29 -10.74 -5.65
CA VAL A 110 13.84 -9.35 -5.62
C VAL A 110 14.56 -8.59 -4.50
N LEU A 111 14.69 -9.20 -3.33
CA LEU A 111 15.41 -8.59 -2.20
C LEU A 111 16.89 -8.38 -2.52
N ALA A 112 17.53 -9.28 -3.26
CA ALA A 112 18.92 -9.12 -3.69
C ALA A 112 19.10 -7.87 -4.56
N ILE A 113 18.25 -7.68 -5.57
CA ILE A 113 18.28 -6.50 -6.44
C ILE A 113 18.00 -5.21 -5.64
N LEU A 114 17.03 -5.24 -4.73
CA LEU A 114 16.73 -4.09 -3.90
C LEU A 114 17.89 -3.73 -2.96
N ARG A 115 18.54 -4.72 -2.36
CA ARG A 115 19.73 -4.49 -1.50
C ARG A 115 20.87 -3.88 -2.29
N GLU A 116 21.18 -4.36 -3.49
CA GLU A 116 22.19 -3.80 -4.37
C GLU A 116 21.88 -2.34 -4.71
N TYR A 117 20.63 -2.04 -5.08
CA TYR A 117 20.18 -0.68 -5.35
C TYR A 117 20.37 0.25 -4.14
N TYR A 118 19.90 -0.15 -2.95
CA TYR A 118 20.02 0.68 -1.75
C TYR A 118 21.46 0.82 -1.27
N ALA A 119 22.31 -0.17 -1.45
CA ALA A 119 23.74 -0.09 -1.15
C ALA A 119 24.50 0.89 -2.07
N GLY A 120 24.03 1.03 -3.32
CA GLY A 120 24.60 1.97 -4.30
C GLY A 120 24.11 3.41 -4.16
N LEU A 121 23.11 3.68 -3.31
CA LEU A 121 22.64 5.05 -3.07
C LEU A 121 23.67 5.80 -2.22
N THR A 122 24.31 6.81 -2.82
CA THR A 122 25.28 7.70 -2.17
C THR A 122 24.61 8.69 -1.21
N GLU A 123 23.32 8.97 -1.42
CA GLU A 123 22.49 9.75 -0.50
C GLU A 123 21.48 8.82 0.16
N LYS A 124 21.52 8.74 1.49
CA LYS A 124 20.43 8.13 2.25
C LYS A 124 19.18 8.93 1.92
N VAL A 125 18.18 8.27 1.35
CA VAL A 125 16.86 8.88 1.10
C VAL A 125 16.28 9.18 2.48
N GLU A 126 16.55 10.39 2.99
CA GLU A 126 15.74 10.95 4.05
C GLU A 126 14.33 11.03 3.51
N VAL A 127 13.46 10.17 4.00
CA VAL A 127 12.03 10.34 3.80
C VAL A 127 11.66 11.60 4.58
N LYS A 128 11.84 12.76 3.92
CA LYS A 128 11.28 14.01 4.42
C LYS A 128 9.78 13.77 4.45
N LEU A 129 9.26 13.51 5.64
CA LEU A 129 7.86 13.77 5.94
C LEU A 129 7.69 15.26 5.68
N VAL A 130 7.23 15.61 4.48
CA VAL A 130 6.87 16.99 4.15
C VAL A 130 5.62 17.28 4.98
N GLY A 131 5.87 17.71 6.21
CA GLY A 131 4.88 18.36 7.02
C GLY A 131 4.49 19.65 6.31
N HIS A 132 3.38 19.65 5.63
CA HIS A 132 2.75 20.90 5.25
C HIS A 132 2.28 21.54 6.56
N SER A 133 3.08 22.50 7.05
CA SER A 133 2.60 23.39 8.08
C SER A 133 1.38 24.13 7.50
N ALA A 134 0.25 23.99 8.18
CA ALA A 134 -0.94 24.75 7.91
C ALA A 134 -0.63 26.25 7.89
N ARG A 135 -1.05 26.92 6.84
CA ARG A 135 -1.42 28.34 6.86
C ARG A 135 -2.90 28.44 6.59
#